data_00d47a7600829eb0fe700c2e2ae69d33
#
_entry.id   00d47a7600829eb0fe700c2e2ae69d33
#
_cell.length_a   1.000
_cell.length_b   1.000
_cell.length_c   1.000
_cell.angle_alpha   90.00
_cell.angle_beta   90.00
_cell.angle_gamma   90.00
#
_symmetry.space_group_name_H-M   'P 1'
#
loop_
_entity.id
_entity.type
_entity.pdbx_description
1 polymer ?
#
loop_
_entity_poly.entity_id
_entity_poly.type
_entity_poly.pdbx_seq_one_letter_code
_entity_poly.pdbx_strand_id
1 'polypeptide(L)'
;MHKSNSTYFSDMDISRTHLFTAIIRNGIRKHSRLYGAKKNAVAGAVGATEGTRGKHYIALGGISCLFKKEILPYKKYEMWTRLLCWDNKWFYLVTHLVKPGVGQPKSWALQPWKKSKPAKDVDPEKLKGAIYATAIAKYVIKRGGITVPPETALIDADMVPAKPEGWVYQEAATEEHESNGDVLPKAVDAKDWNWDVIEAERLRGLKVAEHFAAMDGMHDFFDGGKEGVLGEFADLLY
;
A
#
# COMPACT_ATOMS: atom_id res chain seq x y z
N MET A 1 -3.99 25.13 -18.84
CA MET A 1 -4.96 24.12 -18.33
C MET A 1 -4.17 22.84 -18.06
N HIS A 2 -4.34 22.19 -16.91
CA HIS A 2 -3.62 20.97 -16.50
C HIS A 2 -4.62 19.97 -15.92
N LYS A 3 -4.15 18.73 -15.63
CA LYS A 3 -4.96 17.70 -14.99
C LYS A 3 -5.49 18.19 -13.63
N SER A 4 -6.82 18.07 -13.40
CA SER A 4 -7.44 18.46 -12.14
C SER A 4 -6.98 17.57 -10.99
N ASN A 5 -6.78 18.13 -9.80
CA ASN A 5 -6.36 17.38 -8.61
C ASN A 5 -7.31 16.22 -8.31
N SER A 6 -8.63 16.42 -8.44
CA SER A 6 -9.63 15.37 -8.22
C SER A 6 -9.44 14.15 -9.12
N THR A 7 -9.02 14.36 -10.37
CA THR A 7 -8.81 13.25 -11.32
C THR A 7 -7.57 12.43 -11.00
N TYR A 8 -6.57 12.98 -10.28
CA TYR A 8 -5.44 12.18 -9.79
C TYR A 8 -5.91 11.12 -8.80
N PHE A 9 -6.80 11.49 -7.88
CA PHE A 9 -7.30 10.56 -6.87
C PHE A 9 -8.13 9.43 -7.50
N SER A 10 -9.00 9.75 -8.46
CA SER A 10 -9.80 8.75 -9.17
C SER A 10 -8.92 7.74 -9.93
N ASP A 11 -7.90 8.22 -10.64
CA ASP A 11 -6.99 7.33 -11.37
C ASP A 11 -6.18 6.45 -10.41
N MET A 12 -5.72 7.02 -9.30
CA MET A 12 -4.99 6.29 -8.28
C MET A 12 -5.86 5.23 -7.59
N ASP A 13 -7.16 5.48 -7.40
CA ASP A 13 -8.09 4.48 -6.86
C ASP A 13 -8.20 3.25 -7.75
N ILE A 14 -8.29 3.47 -9.07
CA ILE A 14 -8.30 2.37 -10.04
C ILE A 14 -7.02 1.54 -9.93
N SER A 15 -5.86 2.19 -9.94
CA SER A 15 -4.56 1.52 -9.88
C SER A 15 -4.39 0.73 -8.57
N ARG A 16 -4.79 1.30 -7.45
CA ARG A 16 -4.72 0.64 -6.12
C ARG A 16 -5.68 -0.53 -6.01
N THR A 17 -6.90 -0.39 -6.54
CA THR A 17 -7.88 -1.49 -6.59
C THR A 17 -7.35 -2.66 -7.40
N HIS A 18 -6.71 -2.41 -8.54
CA HIS A 18 -6.05 -3.45 -9.33
C HIS A 18 -4.97 -4.17 -8.52
N LEU A 19 -4.10 -3.43 -7.83
CA LEU A 19 -3.05 -4.01 -7.00
C LEU A 19 -3.64 -4.87 -5.87
N PHE A 20 -4.60 -4.34 -5.10
CA PHE A 20 -5.23 -5.09 -4.03
C PHE A 20 -5.91 -6.35 -4.52
N THR A 21 -6.64 -6.26 -5.64
CA THR A 21 -7.27 -7.44 -6.24
C THR A 21 -6.22 -8.50 -6.59
N ALA A 22 -5.07 -8.10 -7.12
CA ALA A 22 -3.98 -9.03 -7.42
C ALA A 22 -3.39 -9.66 -6.15
N ILE A 23 -3.18 -8.85 -5.11
CA ILE A 23 -2.58 -9.30 -3.84
C ILE A 23 -3.50 -10.28 -3.09
N ILE A 24 -4.76 -9.94 -2.90
CA ILE A 24 -5.64 -10.66 -1.96
C ILE A 24 -6.52 -11.74 -2.60
N ARG A 25 -6.62 -11.79 -3.95
CA ARG A 25 -7.56 -12.69 -4.65
C ARG A 25 -7.41 -14.17 -4.28
N ASN A 26 -6.16 -14.64 -4.07
CA ASN A 26 -5.90 -16.03 -3.72
C ASN A 26 -6.41 -16.35 -2.31
N GLY A 27 -6.18 -15.46 -1.35
CA GLY A 27 -6.70 -15.59 0.00
C GLY A 27 -8.23 -15.61 0.03
N ILE A 28 -8.89 -14.71 -0.71
CA ILE A 28 -10.36 -14.72 -0.84
C ILE A 28 -10.85 -16.04 -1.43
N ARG A 29 -10.20 -16.57 -2.48
CA ARG A 29 -10.56 -17.84 -3.09
C ARG A 29 -10.39 -19.02 -2.15
N LYS A 30 -9.28 -19.07 -1.39
CA LYS A 30 -9.05 -20.10 -0.37
C LYS A 30 -10.15 -20.09 0.68
N HIS A 31 -10.45 -18.93 1.24
CA HIS A 31 -11.52 -18.80 2.23
C HIS A 31 -12.90 -19.14 1.67
N SER A 32 -13.22 -18.74 0.45
CA SER A 32 -14.50 -19.10 -0.20
C SER A 32 -14.64 -20.59 -0.40
N ARG A 33 -13.58 -21.29 -0.82
CA ARG A 33 -13.61 -22.75 -1.03
C ARG A 33 -13.77 -23.49 0.29
N LEU A 34 -13.01 -23.10 1.32
CA LEU A 34 -13.11 -23.70 2.66
C LEU A 34 -14.50 -23.50 3.26
N TYR A 35 -15.07 -22.31 3.05
CA TYR A 35 -16.42 -22.01 3.53
C TYR A 35 -17.49 -22.81 2.76
N GLY A 36 -17.37 -22.93 1.45
CA GLY A 36 -18.29 -23.75 0.62
C GLY A 36 -18.23 -25.22 1.00
N ALA A 37 -17.03 -25.78 1.21
CA ALA A 37 -16.86 -27.16 1.65
C ALA A 37 -17.45 -27.40 3.05
N LYS A 38 -17.23 -26.50 4.01
CA LYS A 38 -17.83 -26.60 5.35
C LYS A 38 -19.35 -26.47 5.33
N LYS A 39 -19.92 -25.64 4.47
CA LYS A 39 -21.37 -25.51 4.33
C LYS A 39 -22.02 -26.82 3.85
N ASN A 40 -21.32 -27.56 3.01
CA ASN A 40 -21.80 -28.86 2.51
C ASN A 40 -21.53 -30.00 3.51
N ALA A 41 -20.55 -29.88 4.40
CA ALA A 41 -20.18 -30.93 5.36
C ALA A 41 -20.96 -30.85 6.69
N VAL A 42 -21.56 -29.70 7.01
CA VAL A 42 -22.12 -29.45 8.34
C VAL A 42 -23.47 -28.76 8.26
N ALA A 43 -24.49 -29.54 7.91
CA ALA A 43 -25.88 -29.19 8.25
C ALA A 43 -26.20 -29.36 9.76
N GLY A 44 -25.20 -29.63 10.61
CA GLY A 44 -25.41 -29.99 11.99
C GLY A 44 -24.45 -29.49 13.07
N ALA A 45 -23.43 -28.67 12.78
CA ALA A 45 -22.52 -28.18 13.81
C ALA A 45 -22.77 -26.70 14.18
N VAL A 46 -23.40 -26.52 15.30
CA VAL A 46 -23.50 -25.26 16.06
C VAL A 46 -22.09 -24.94 16.60
N GLY A 47 -21.44 -23.85 16.16
CA GLY A 47 -20.17 -23.43 16.75
C GLY A 47 -19.17 -22.69 15.86
N ALA A 48 -19.52 -22.31 14.64
CA ALA A 48 -18.67 -21.38 13.89
C ALA A 48 -18.92 -19.95 14.40
N THR A 49 -17.92 -19.37 15.09
CA THR A 49 -17.94 -17.99 15.55
C THR A 49 -18.37 -17.05 14.40
N GLU A 50 -19.37 -16.23 14.64
CA GLU A 50 -19.97 -15.29 13.66
C GLU A 50 -18.93 -14.39 12.94
N GLY A 51 -17.76 -14.19 13.51
CA GLY A 51 -16.67 -13.38 12.96
C GLY A 51 -16.01 -13.92 11.70
N THR A 52 -16.27 -15.18 11.31
CA THR A 52 -15.71 -15.80 10.09
C THR A 52 -16.61 -15.68 8.87
N ARG A 53 -17.84 -15.20 9.05
CA ARG A 53 -18.84 -15.03 7.98
C ARG A 53 -18.84 -13.58 7.52
N GLY A 54 -18.44 -13.32 6.27
CA GLY A 54 -18.58 -11.98 5.73
C GLY A 54 -17.87 -11.80 4.39
N LYS A 55 -18.38 -10.87 3.60
CA LYS A 55 -17.72 -10.43 2.37
C LYS A 55 -16.46 -9.66 2.74
N HIS A 56 -15.39 -9.89 1.98
CA HIS A 56 -14.19 -9.07 2.08
C HIS A 56 -14.43 -7.74 1.38
N TYR A 57 -14.00 -6.66 2.01
CA TYR A 57 -13.96 -5.35 1.40
C TYR A 57 -12.71 -4.60 1.85
N ILE A 58 -12.32 -3.65 1.03
CA ILE A 58 -11.15 -2.80 1.25
C ILE A 58 -11.68 -1.41 1.58
N ALA A 59 -11.18 -0.82 2.66
CA ALA A 59 -11.52 0.54 3.04
C ALA A 59 -10.28 1.42 3.03
N LEU A 60 -10.40 2.58 2.39
CA LEU A 60 -9.38 3.62 2.42
C LEU A 60 -9.43 4.34 3.78
N GLY A 61 -8.29 4.42 4.46
CA GLY A 61 -8.15 5.14 5.73
C GLY A 61 -7.62 6.56 5.56
N GLY A 62 -6.85 6.79 4.52
CA GLY A 62 -6.29 8.11 4.23
C GLY A 62 -5.41 8.10 3.00
N ILE A 63 -5.20 9.28 2.43
CA ILE A 63 -4.33 9.50 1.28
C ILE A 63 -3.66 10.86 1.40
N SER A 64 -2.37 10.92 1.04
CA SER A 64 -1.62 12.16 0.82
C SER A 64 -0.98 12.13 -0.55
N CYS A 65 -0.98 13.26 -1.26
CA CYS A 65 -0.43 13.38 -2.60
C CYS A 65 0.46 14.61 -2.70
N LEU A 66 1.69 14.39 -3.14
CA LEU A 66 2.68 15.42 -3.40
C LEU A 66 2.78 15.63 -4.91
N PHE A 67 2.46 16.84 -5.36
CA PHE A 67 2.53 17.22 -6.77
C PHE A 67 3.89 17.87 -7.05
N LYS A 68 4.63 17.30 -8.01
CA LYS A 68 5.95 17.79 -8.39
C LYS A 68 5.93 18.55 -9.71
N LYS A 69 5.12 18.09 -10.66
CA LYS A 69 4.96 18.70 -12.00
C LYS A 69 3.54 18.54 -12.47
N GLU A 70 3.06 19.49 -13.24
CA GLU A 70 1.75 19.39 -13.89
C GLU A 70 1.74 18.34 -15.01
N ILE A 71 0.58 17.73 -15.23
CA ILE A 71 0.30 16.89 -16.39
C ILE A 71 -0.59 17.71 -17.32
N LEU A 72 -0.06 18.07 -18.50
CA LEU A 72 -0.79 18.83 -19.51
C LEU A 72 -1.88 17.96 -20.16
N PRO A 73 -2.93 18.58 -20.76
CA PRO A 73 -3.96 17.87 -21.49
C PRO A 73 -3.34 16.96 -22.55
N TYR A 74 -3.95 15.80 -22.76
CA TYR A 74 -3.53 14.78 -23.73
C TYR A 74 -2.12 14.22 -23.51
N LYS A 75 -1.41 14.59 -22.44
CA LYS A 75 -0.12 14.01 -22.11
C LYS A 75 -0.30 12.63 -21.50
N LYS A 76 0.32 11.62 -22.09
CA LYS A 76 0.35 10.27 -21.54
C LYS A 76 1.23 10.23 -20.29
N TYR A 77 0.83 9.41 -19.32
CA TYR A 77 1.59 9.10 -18.11
C TYR A 77 1.38 7.63 -17.73
N GLU A 78 2.27 7.12 -16.90
CA GLU A 78 2.16 5.79 -16.31
C GLU A 78 1.94 5.92 -14.80
N MET A 79 1.19 4.98 -14.23
CA MET A 79 1.02 4.86 -12.79
C MET A 79 1.73 3.60 -12.29
N TRP A 80 2.59 3.79 -11.32
CA TRP A 80 3.35 2.73 -10.67
C TRP A 80 2.91 2.65 -9.21
N THR A 81 2.09 1.66 -8.91
CA THR A 81 1.56 1.42 -7.56
C THR A 81 2.19 0.16 -6.97
N ARG A 82 2.67 0.25 -5.73
CA ARG A 82 3.25 -0.88 -5.01
C ARG A 82 2.86 -0.86 -3.55
N LEU A 83 2.89 -2.03 -2.92
CA LEU A 83 2.89 -2.14 -1.46
C LEU A 83 4.23 -1.59 -0.96
N LEU A 84 4.16 -0.60 -0.06
CA LEU A 84 5.32 0.00 0.57
C LEU A 84 5.69 -0.79 1.83
N CYS A 85 4.71 -0.97 2.72
CA CYS A 85 4.83 -1.68 3.98
C CYS A 85 3.45 -1.96 4.55
N TRP A 86 3.42 -2.58 5.72
CA TRP A 86 2.21 -2.78 6.52
C TRP A 86 2.56 -2.74 8.01
N ASP A 87 1.57 -2.41 8.84
CA ASP A 87 1.59 -2.55 10.28
C ASP A 87 0.56 -3.60 10.74
N ASN A 88 0.17 -3.58 12.00
CA ASN A 88 -0.82 -4.52 12.55
C ASN A 88 -2.24 -4.33 11.98
N LYS A 89 -2.52 -3.18 11.37
CA LYS A 89 -3.86 -2.79 10.89
C LYS A 89 -3.87 -2.36 9.44
N TRP A 90 -2.87 -1.60 9.01
CA TRP A 90 -2.88 -0.87 7.76
C TRP A 90 -1.91 -1.45 6.72
N PHE A 91 -2.35 -1.49 5.48
CA PHE A 91 -1.49 -1.57 4.31
C PHE A 91 -1.15 -0.16 3.85
N TYR A 92 0.11 0.11 3.61
CA TYR A 92 0.56 1.37 3.03
C TYR A 92 0.97 1.15 1.59
N LEU A 93 0.33 1.88 0.67
CA LEU A 93 0.62 1.84 -0.76
C LEU A 93 1.24 3.14 -1.20
N VAL A 94 2.25 3.04 -2.05
CA VAL A 94 2.81 4.20 -2.74
C VAL A 94 2.49 4.12 -4.23
N THR A 95 2.06 5.26 -4.80
CA THR A 95 1.76 5.41 -6.22
C THR A 95 2.57 6.57 -6.78
N HIS A 96 3.31 6.31 -7.86
CA HIS A 96 4.02 7.32 -8.61
C HIS A 96 3.35 7.51 -9.96
N LEU A 97 3.06 8.75 -10.32
CA LEU A 97 2.68 9.12 -11.68
C LEU A 97 3.94 9.60 -12.39
N VAL A 98 4.32 8.95 -13.48
CA VAL A 98 5.60 9.18 -14.15
C VAL A 98 5.44 9.33 -15.66
N LYS A 99 6.46 9.86 -16.32
CA LYS A 99 6.56 9.86 -17.76
C LYS A 99 6.56 8.44 -18.31
N PRO A 100 5.91 8.18 -19.47
CA PRO A 100 5.88 6.84 -20.05
C PRO A 100 7.27 6.30 -20.39
N GLY A 101 7.44 4.98 -20.20
CA GLY A 101 8.65 4.26 -20.59
C GLY A 101 9.87 4.50 -19.70
N VAL A 102 9.70 5.12 -18.55
CA VAL A 102 10.80 5.39 -17.60
C VAL A 102 11.16 4.15 -16.79
N GLY A 103 10.17 3.32 -16.46
CA GLY A 103 10.36 2.09 -15.71
C GLY A 103 10.00 0.84 -16.52
N GLN A 104 10.50 -0.30 -16.08
CA GLN A 104 10.12 -1.60 -16.62
C GLN A 104 9.79 -2.55 -15.48
N PRO A 105 8.57 -3.14 -15.43
CA PRO A 105 8.24 -4.08 -14.38
C PRO A 105 9.04 -5.37 -14.53
N LYS A 106 9.56 -5.89 -13.43
CA LYS A 106 10.26 -7.20 -13.40
C LYS A 106 9.30 -8.34 -13.70
N SER A 107 8.02 -8.20 -13.36
CA SER A 107 6.98 -9.20 -13.59
C SER A 107 5.61 -8.54 -13.78
N TRP A 108 4.66 -9.30 -14.31
CA TRP A 108 3.30 -8.85 -14.58
C TRP A 108 2.31 -9.71 -13.78
N ALA A 109 1.88 -9.24 -12.63
CA ALA A 109 1.02 -10.02 -11.73
C ALA A 109 -0.30 -10.49 -12.38
N LEU A 110 -0.89 -9.68 -13.26
CA LEU A 110 -2.12 -10.02 -13.98
C LEU A 110 -1.87 -10.69 -15.34
N GLN A 111 -0.63 -10.70 -15.82
CA GLN A 111 -0.22 -11.28 -17.09
C GLN A 111 1.09 -12.07 -16.92
N PRO A 112 1.08 -13.17 -16.14
CA PRO A 112 2.31 -13.90 -15.78
C PRO A 112 3.02 -14.51 -17.00
N TRP A 113 2.31 -14.67 -18.13
CA TRP A 113 2.88 -15.12 -19.40
C TRP A 113 3.70 -14.05 -20.13
N LYS A 114 3.54 -12.78 -19.75
CA LYS A 114 4.25 -11.67 -20.38
C LYS A 114 5.68 -11.62 -19.86
N LYS A 115 6.65 -11.84 -20.75
CA LYS A 115 8.08 -11.72 -20.42
C LYS A 115 8.43 -10.25 -20.17
N SER A 116 9.11 -9.98 -19.07
CA SER A 116 9.74 -8.68 -18.83
C SER A 116 11.00 -8.57 -19.67
N LYS A 117 11.26 -7.36 -20.16
CA LYS A 117 12.59 -7.05 -20.69
C LYS A 117 13.56 -6.88 -19.52
N PRO A 118 14.86 -7.16 -19.70
CA PRO A 118 15.84 -6.91 -18.65
C PRO A 118 15.75 -5.44 -18.20
N ALA A 119 15.84 -5.22 -16.88
CA ALA A 119 15.82 -3.88 -16.32
C ALA A 119 16.94 -3.06 -16.96
N LYS A 120 16.61 -1.90 -17.48
CA LYS A 120 17.63 -0.94 -17.89
C LYS A 120 18.13 -0.24 -16.64
N ASP A 121 19.44 -0.13 -16.50
CA ASP A 121 20.01 0.81 -15.55
C ASP A 121 19.57 2.21 -15.93
N VAL A 122 18.69 2.76 -15.15
CA VAL A 122 18.18 4.12 -15.35
C VAL A 122 18.81 4.99 -14.28
N ASP A 123 19.47 6.04 -14.72
CA ASP A 123 20.04 7.07 -13.87
C ASP A 123 18.99 7.56 -12.84
N PRO A 124 19.28 7.48 -11.53
CA PRO A 124 18.36 7.90 -10.47
C PRO A 124 17.84 9.33 -10.62
N GLU A 125 18.65 10.26 -11.12
CA GLU A 125 18.24 11.64 -11.34
C GLU A 125 17.24 11.76 -12.50
N LYS A 126 17.37 10.95 -13.55
CA LYS A 126 16.39 10.87 -14.63
C LYS A 126 15.06 10.29 -14.12
N LEU A 127 15.10 9.29 -13.23
CA LEU A 127 13.90 8.75 -12.58
C LEU A 127 13.19 9.82 -11.77
N LYS A 128 13.90 10.51 -10.88
CA LYS A 128 13.36 11.62 -10.08
C LYS A 128 12.80 12.74 -10.97
N GLY A 129 13.49 13.05 -12.07
CA GLY A 129 13.09 14.03 -13.06
C GLY A 129 11.84 13.67 -13.86
N ALA A 130 11.47 12.38 -13.90
CA ALA A 130 10.32 11.88 -14.63
C ALA A 130 9.02 11.84 -13.81
N ILE A 131 9.08 12.07 -12.51
CA ILE A 131 7.91 12.02 -11.61
C ILE A 131 7.06 13.27 -11.77
N TYR A 132 5.75 13.08 -11.97
CA TYR A 132 4.73 14.13 -11.92
C TYR A 132 4.16 14.30 -10.53
N ALA A 133 3.77 13.19 -9.89
CA ALA A 133 3.21 13.18 -8.55
C ALA A 133 3.54 11.86 -7.83
N THR A 134 3.57 11.92 -6.52
CA THR A 134 3.72 10.75 -5.65
C THR A 134 2.66 10.81 -4.57
N ALA A 135 1.97 9.69 -4.35
CA ALA A 135 0.98 9.59 -3.30
C ALA A 135 1.25 8.39 -2.40
N ILE A 136 0.96 8.54 -1.12
CA ILE A 136 0.88 7.46 -0.15
C ILE A 136 -0.57 7.33 0.31
N ALA A 137 -1.04 6.09 0.48
CA ALA A 137 -2.38 5.80 0.98
C ALA A 137 -2.36 4.62 1.93
N LYS A 138 -3.23 4.63 2.95
CA LYS A 138 -3.41 3.53 3.89
C LYS A 138 -4.78 2.89 3.72
N TYR A 139 -4.79 1.56 3.75
CA TYR A 139 -5.98 0.74 3.55
C TYR A 139 -6.08 -0.34 4.61
N VAL A 140 -7.32 -0.73 4.92
CA VAL A 140 -7.61 -1.93 5.70
C VAL A 140 -8.41 -2.93 4.88
N ILE A 141 -8.19 -4.21 5.14
CA ILE A 141 -9.06 -5.28 4.67
C ILE A 141 -10.01 -5.62 5.81
N LYS A 142 -11.29 -5.66 5.51
CA LYS A 142 -12.31 -6.09 6.44
C LYS A 142 -13.02 -7.34 5.92
N ARG A 143 -13.38 -8.22 6.84
CA ARG A 143 -14.21 -9.40 6.60
C ARG A 143 -15.40 -9.36 7.54
N GLY A 144 -16.58 -8.99 7.00
CA GLY A 144 -17.70 -8.62 7.84
C GLY A 144 -17.36 -7.37 8.68
N GLY A 145 -17.54 -7.42 9.99
CA GLY A 145 -17.20 -6.35 10.92
C GLY A 145 -15.73 -6.33 11.38
N ILE A 146 -14.95 -7.37 11.06
CA ILE A 146 -13.60 -7.57 11.61
C ILE A 146 -12.53 -7.08 10.65
N THR A 147 -11.53 -6.36 11.17
CA THR A 147 -10.32 -6.00 10.42
C THR A 147 -9.40 -7.23 10.33
N VAL A 148 -8.98 -7.56 9.12
CA VAL A 148 -8.02 -8.64 8.86
C VAL A 148 -6.61 -8.05 8.95
N PRO A 149 -5.73 -8.60 9.81
CA PRO A 149 -4.35 -8.15 9.87
C PRO A 149 -3.66 -8.28 8.51
N PRO A 150 -2.89 -7.27 8.08
CA PRO A 150 -2.21 -7.30 6.79
C PRO A 150 -1.32 -8.52 6.56
N GLU A 151 -0.51 -8.89 7.56
CA GLU A 151 0.37 -10.06 7.48
C GLU A 151 -0.43 -11.33 7.21
N THR A 152 -1.53 -11.54 7.95
CA THR A 152 -2.43 -12.68 7.73
C THR A 152 -2.99 -12.70 6.31
N ALA A 153 -3.43 -11.54 5.81
CA ALA A 153 -3.99 -11.45 4.46
C ALA A 153 -2.94 -11.75 3.37
N LEU A 154 -1.69 -11.34 3.57
CA LEU A 154 -0.58 -11.61 2.64
C LEU A 154 -0.17 -13.09 2.65
N ILE A 155 -0.11 -13.72 3.83
CA ILE A 155 0.17 -15.16 3.97
C ILE A 155 -0.96 -15.98 3.33
N ASP A 156 -2.22 -15.66 3.62
CA ASP A 156 -3.40 -16.32 3.05
C ASP A 156 -3.45 -16.20 1.52
N ALA A 157 -2.91 -15.13 0.98
CA ALA A 157 -2.84 -14.87 -0.45
C ALA A 157 -1.61 -15.49 -1.15
N ASP A 158 -0.73 -16.16 -0.41
CA ASP A 158 0.55 -16.70 -0.88
C ASP A 158 1.51 -15.60 -1.42
N MET A 159 1.37 -14.37 -0.92
CA MET A 159 2.24 -13.26 -1.30
C MET A 159 3.52 -13.23 -0.48
N VAL A 160 3.46 -13.72 0.75
CA VAL A 160 4.61 -13.98 1.63
C VAL A 160 4.52 -15.41 2.16
N PRO A 161 5.65 -16.08 2.42
CA PRO A 161 5.64 -17.43 3.00
C PRO A 161 5.03 -17.42 4.40
N ALA A 162 4.62 -18.58 4.89
CA ALA A 162 4.26 -18.73 6.30
C ALA A 162 5.48 -18.39 7.17
N LYS A 163 5.22 -17.67 8.28
CA LYS A 163 6.30 -17.33 9.22
C LYS A 163 6.82 -18.59 9.90
N PRO A 164 8.13 -18.83 9.91
CA PRO A 164 8.70 -19.99 10.63
C PRO A 164 8.36 -19.94 12.12
N GLU A 165 8.11 -21.08 12.71
CA GLU A 165 7.83 -21.19 14.16
C GLU A 165 9.04 -20.69 14.95
N GLY A 166 8.80 -19.80 15.93
CA GLY A 166 9.85 -19.21 16.73
C GLY A 166 10.73 -18.19 16.03
N TRP A 167 10.39 -17.79 14.80
CA TRP A 167 11.16 -16.77 14.07
C TRP A 167 11.12 -15.41 14.79
N VAL A 168 12.30 -14.86 15.00
CA VAL A 168 12.50 -13.51 15.55
C VAL A 168 13.41 -12.77 14.59
N TYR A 169 13.02 -11.55 14.21
CA TYR A 169 13.85 -10.72 13.35
C TYR A 169 15.16 -10.37 14.05
N GLN A 170 16.25 -10.71 13.41
CA GLN A 170 17.58 -10.27 13.82
C GLN A 170 17.99 -9.14 12.89
N GLU A 171 18.02 -7.92 13.43
CA GLU A 171 18.52 -6.78 12.68
C GLU A 171 19.99 -7.08 12.34
N ALA A 172 20.27 -7.30 11.07
CA ALA A 172 21.64 -7.42 10.62
C ALA A 172 22.35 -6.13 11.04
N ALA A 173 23.47 -6.25 11.75
CA ALA A 173 24.28 -5.11 12.14
C ALA A 173 24.72 -4.37 10.87
N THR A 174 23.87 -3.51 10.38
CA THR A 174 24.20 -2.54 9.36
C THR A 174 25.05 -1.52 10.06
N GLU A 175 26.31 -1.43 9.66
CA GLU A 175 27.20 -0.34 10.04
C GLU A 175 26.39 0.95 9.96
N GLU A 176 26.27 1.63 11.10
CA GLU A 176 25.62 2.93 11.20
C GLU A 176 26.44 3.91 10.35
N HIS A 177 26.12 3.99 9.08
CA HIS A 177 26.40 5.19 8.33
C HIS A 177 25.42 6.23 8.85
N GLU A 178 25.89 7.08 9.76
CA GLU A 178 25.28 8.37 10.06
C GLU A 178 25.00 9.09 8.74
N SER A 179 23.82 8.88 8.21
CA SER A 179 23.33 9.67 7.09
C SER A 179 22.67 10.91 7.66
N ASN A 180 23.33 12.03 7.58
CA ASN A 180 22.70 13.33 7.65
C ASN A 180 21.40 13.34 6.86
N GLY A 181 20.28 13.53 7.56
CA GLY A 181 18.95 13.92 7.10
C GLY A 181 18.45 13.33 5.76
N ASP A 182 17.29 12.66 5.83
CA ASP A 182 16.38 12.42 4.70
C ASP A 182 16.72 11.37 3.61
N VAL A 183 17.76 10.57 3.74
CA VAL A 183 18.00 9.49 2.78
C VAL A 183 17.39 8.18 3.31
N LEU A 184 16.31 7.71 2.66
CA LEU A 184 15.77 6.39 2.91
C LEU A 184 16.88 5.32 2.72
N PRO A 185 16.99 4.36 3.63
CA PRO A 185 17.91 3.23 3.46
C PRO A 185 17.73 2.59 2.08
N LYS A 186 18.82 2.16 1.45
CA LYS A 186 18.76 1.47 0.15
C LYS A 186 17.90 0.23 0.27
N ALA A 187 17.18 -0.11 -0.80
CA ALA A 187 16.42 -1.36 -0.88
C ALA A 187 17.35 -2.55 -0.71
N VAL A 188 16.89 -3.58 -0.01
CA VAL A 188 17.64 -4.82 0.16
C VAL A 188 17.70 -5.53 -1.19
N ASP A 189 18.90 -5.75 -1.70
CA ASP A 189 19.13 -6.48 -2.95
C ASP A 189 19.25 -7.98 -2.62
N ALA A 190 18.08 -8.62 -2.44
CA ALA A 190 18.02 -10.02 -2.06
C ALA A 190 17.67 -10.90 -3.26
N LYS A 191 18.45 -11.95 -3.44
CA LYS A 191 18.16 -13.00 -4.44
C LYS A 191 16.99 -13.87 -4.00
N ASP A 192 16.84 -14.08 -2.70
CA ASP A 192 15.82 -14.96 -2.12
C ASP A 192 14.95 -14.17 -1.12
N TRP A 193 13.64 -14.25 -1.30
CA TRP A 193 12.67 -13.66 -0.39
C TRP A 193 12.44 -14.57 0.82
N ASN A 194 13.13 -14.30 1.91
CA ASN A 194 12.90 -14.89 3.21
C ASN A 194 12.32 -13.85 4.19
N TRP A 195 11.96 -14.27 5.41
CA TRP A 195 11.34 -13.36 6.38
C TRP A 195 12.27 -12.25 6.85
N ASP A 196 13.58 -12.44 6.86
CA ASP A 196 14.51 -11.37 7.26
C ASP A 196 14.53 -10.25 6.22
N VAL A 197 14.54 -10.62 4.94
CA VAL A 197 14.45 -9.66 3.82
C VAL A 197 13.10 -8.96 3.79
N ILE A 198 12.01 -9.72 3.96
CA ILE A 198 10.65 -9.17 3.98
C ILE A 198 10.51 -8.17 5.11
N GLU A 199 11.00 -8.52 6.31
CA GLU A 199 10.90 -7.65 7.48
C GLU A 199 11.78 -6.40 7.35
N ALA A 200 13.01 -6.55 6.85
CA ALA A 200 13.88 -5.42 6.58
C ALA A 200 13.23 -4.40 5.62
N GLU A 201 12.64 -4.87 4.51
CA GLU A 201 11.92 -4.01 3.57
C GLU A 201 10.65 -3.41 4.18
N ARG A 202 9.92 -4.19 5.00
CA ARG A 202 8.74 -3.69 5.72
C ARG A 202 9.12 -2.57 6.68
N LEU A 203 10.15 -2.75 7.50
CA LEU A 203 10.63 -1.75 8.45
C LEU A 203 11.16 -0.50 7.75
N ARG A 204 11.88 -0.68 6.64
CA ARG A 204 12.33 0.44 5.80
C ARG A 204 11.14 1.27 5.30
N GLY A 205 10.07 0.62 4.87
CA GLY A 205 8.85 1.29 4.43
C GLY A 205 8.10 1.98 5.57
N LEU A 206 8.08 1.38 6.77
CA LEU A 206 7.42 1.93 7.94
C LEU A 206 7.98 3.28 8.36
N LYS A 207 9.28 3.50 8.27
CA LYS A 207 9.90 4.81 8.56
C LYS A 207 9.25 5.96 7.77
N VAL A 208 8.81 5.70 6.52
CA VAL A 208 8.05 6.69 5.73
C VAL A 208 6.58 6.73 6.15
N ALA A 209 5.99 5.55 6.36
CA ALA A 209 4.57 5.44 6.67
C ALA A 209 4.21 6.05 8.02
N GLU A 210 5.11 6.03 9.01
CA GLU A 210 4.94 6.65 10.32
C GLU A 210 4.71 8.16 10.23
N HIS A 211 5.44 8.85 9.36
CA HIS A 211 5.21 10.27 9.10
C HIS A 211 3.81 10.53 8.52
N PHE A 212 3.34 9.64 7.65
CA PHE A 212 1.99 9.72 7.10
C PHE A 212 0.93 9.36 8.15
N ALA A 213 1.19 8.37 9.00
CA ALA A 213 0.29 7.98 10.08
C ALA A 213 0.15 9.09 11.14
N ALA A 214 1.22 9.83 11.41
CA ALA A 214 1.20 10.97 12.33
C ALA A 214 0.21 12.08 11.91
N MET A 215 -0.16 12.14 10.62
CA MET A 215 -1.20 13.08 10.15
C MET A 215 -2.60 12.77 10.72
N ASP A 216 -2.83 11.60 11.32
CA ASP A 216 -4.09 11.32 11.99
C ASP A 216 -4.33 12.26 13.18
N GLY A 217 -3.28 12.78 13.81
CA GLY A 217 -3.36 13.81 14.84
C GLY A 217 -3.97 15.14 14.36
N MET A 218 -4.12 15.35 13.05
CA MET A 218 -4.79 16.56 12.54
C MET A 218 -6.27 16.64 12.95
N HIS A 219 -6.90 15.51 13.29
CA HIS A 219 -8.26 15.51 13.79
C HIS A 219 -8.40 16.25 15.12
N ASP A 220 -7.34 16.28 15.92
CA ASP A 220 -7.31 16.93 17.22
C ASP A 220 -7.25 18.47 17.13
N PHE A 221 -6.92 19.00 15.95
CA PHE A 221 -6.92 20.44 15.69
C PHE A 221 -8.32 21.02 15.43
N PHE A 222 -9.33 20.17 15.30
CA PHE A 222 -10.71 20.64 15.16
C PHE A 222 -11.31 20.90 16.54
N ASP A 223 -11.36 22.15 16.93
CA ASP A 223 -11.81 22.64 18.25
C ASP A 223 -13.26 23.20 18.23
N GLY A 224 -13.94 23.06 17.11
CA GLY A 224 -15.28 23.63 16.91
C GLY A 224 -15.28 25.15 16.77
N GLY A 225 -14.13 25.75 16.40
CA GLY A 225 -13.99 27.19 16.17
C GLY A 225 -13.72 28.03 17.42
N LYS A 226 -13.24 27.40 18.52
CA LYS A 226 -12.91 28.09 19.76
C LYS A 226 -11.63 28.90 19.67
N GLU A 227 -10.61 28.35 18.96
CA GLU A 227 -9.29 28.94 18.84
C GLU A 227 -8.88 28.97 17.36
N GLY A 228 -9.15 30.09 16.69
CA GLY A 228 -8.74 30.26 15.29
C GLY A 228 -7.27 30.61 15.16
N VAL A 229 -6.51 29.87 14.33
CA VAL A 229 -5.10 30.15 14.06
C VAL A 229 -4.90 31.45 13.26
N LEU A 230 -5.83 31.81 12.39
CA LEU A 230 -5.75 32.96 11.50
C LEU A 230 -6.93 33.92 11.63
N GLY A 231 -7.72 33.81 12.70
CA GLY A 231 -8.91 34.59 12.90
C GLY A 231 -10.21 33.92 12.42
N GLU A 232 -11.30 34.61 12.54
CA GLU A 232 -12.64 34.12 12.20
C GLU A 232 -12.87 34.23 10.70
N PHE A 233 -12.77 33.11 9.98
CA PHE A 233 -13.11 33.00 8.56
C PHE A 233 -14.24 31.99 8.36
N ALA A 234 -15.45 32.34 8.77
CA ALA A 234 -16.64 31.55 8.54
C ALA A 234 -17.46 32.18 7.42
N ASP A 235 -16.95 32.15 6.19
CA ASP A 235 -17.57 32.92 5.09
C ASP A 235 -18.67 32.17 4.35
N LEU A 236 -18.76 30.83 4.49
CA LEU A 236 -19.70 30.02 3.73
C LEU A 236 -20.40 29.02 4.65
N LEU A 237 -21.66 29.29 4.90
CA LEU A 237 -22.63 28.32 5.43
C LEU A 237 -23.34 27.70 4.23
N TYR A 238 -23.15 26.38 4.03
CA TYR A 238 -23.91 25.60 3.05
C TYR A 238 -25.09 24.91 3.70
#